data_de9b4d8add0fb941c764143909f64b82
#
_entry.id   de9b4d8add0fb941c764143909f64b82
#
_cell.length_a   1.000
_cell.length_b   1.000
_cell.length_c   1.000
_cell.angle_alpha   90.00
_cell.angle_beta   90.00
_cell.angle_gamma   90.00
#
_symmetry.space_group_name_H-M   'P 1'
#
loop_
_entity.id
_entity.type
_entity.pdbx_description
1 polymer ?
#
loop_
_entity_poly.entity_id
_entity_poly.type
_entity_poly.pdbx_seq_one_letter_code
_entity_poly.pdbx_strand_id
1 'polypeptide(L)'
;MIKKILVANRGEIAMRIFRTCRVMNISTVAVYTHVDRGALHVRYAEEAYCISSSPEDTSYLKPELILAIAKKTGAAIHPGSG
;
A
#
# COMPACT_ATOMS: atom_id res chain seq x y z
N MET A 1 12.99 15.08 -0.34
CA MET A 1 12.00 14.87 0.72
C MET A 1 10.90 13.91 0.22
N ILE A 2 10.56 12.91 1.04
CA ILE A 2 9.52 11.95 0.69
C ILE A 2 8.17 12.62 0.84
N LYS A 3 7.36 12.57 -0.22
CA LYS A 3 6.02 13.18 -0.22
C LYS A 3 4.91 12.14 -0.35
N LYS A 4 5.25 10.91 -0.69
CA LYS A 4 4.28 9.85 -0.92
C LYS A 4 4.92 8.51 -0.55
N ILE A 5 4.17 7.69 0.16
CA ILE A 5 4.63 6.37 0.60
C ILE A 5 3.63 5.30 0.19
N LEU A 6 4.14 4.25 -0.46
CA LEU A 6 3.41 3.03 -0.72
C LEU A 6 3.78 2.02 0.36
N VAL A 7 2.79 1.48 1.07
CA VAL A 7 3.02 0.44 2.08
C VAL A 7 2.75 -0.92 1.46
N ALA A 8 3.80 -1.74 1.40
CA ALA A 8 3.72 -3.09 0.81
C ALA A 8 3.29 -4.12 1.87
N ASN A 9 2.21 -3.82 2.58
CA ASN A 9 1.67 -4.68 3.62
C ASN A 9 0.19 -4.35 3.80
N ARG A 10 -0.45 -5.04 4.73
CA ARG A 10 -1.89 -4.96 4.94
C ARG A 10 -2.24 -4.78 6.41
N GLY A 11 -3.53 -4.58 6.67
CA GLY A 11 -4.09 -4.61 8.01
C GLY A 11 -3.59 -3.49 8.91
N GLU A 12 -3.47 -3.80 10.18
CA GLU A 12 -3.10 -2.81 11.19
C GLU A 12 -1.71 -2.23 10.97
N ILE A 13 -0.78 -3.03 10.44
CA ILE A 13 0.56 -2.55 10.12
C ILE A 13 0.48 -1.40 9.11
N ALA A 14 -0.27 -1.61 8.04
CA ALA A 14 -0.45 -0.58 7.02
C ALA A 14 -1.16 0.64 7.59
N MET A 15 -2.19 0.42 8.41
CA MET A 15 -2.96 1.51 9.01
C MET A 15 -2.09 2.39 9.91
N ARG A 16 -1.23 1.78 10.71
CA ARG A 16 -0.34 2.55 11.60
C ARG A 16 0.55 3.48 10.80
N ILE A 17 1.13 2.97 9.72
CA ILE A 17 2.01 3.76 8.87
C ILE A 17 1.21 4.88 8.18
N PHE A 18 0.04 4.57 7.66
CA PHE A 18 -0.80 5.56 6.99
C PHE A 18 -1.24 6.68 7.93
N ARG A 19 -1.58 6.34 9.18
CA ARG A 19 -1.94 7.37 10.16
C ARG A 19 -0.76 8.31 10.43
N THR A 20 0.43 7.76 10.55
CA THR A 20 1.64 8.58 10.75
C THR A 20 1.91 9.45 9.52
N CYS A 21 1.77 8.89 8.33
CA CYS A 21 1.92 9.66 7.09
C CYS A 21 0.97 10.85 7.05
N ARG A 22 -0.26 10.64 7.47
CA ARG A 22 -1.26 11.72 7.47
C ARG A 22 -0.84 12.86 8.40
N VAL A 23 -0.35 12.51 9.60
CA VAL A 23 0.14 13.51 10.55
C VAL A 23 1.31 14.29 9.95
N MET A 24 2.16 13.62 9.19
CA MET A 24 3.33 14.24 8.56
C MET A 24 3.03 14.87 7.20
N ASN A 25 1.78 14.86 6.79
CA ASN A 25 1.34 15.40 5.50
C ASN A 25 2.00 14.71 4.31
N ILE A 26 2.14 13.39 4.41
CA ILE A 26 2.67 12.52 3.36
C ILE A 26 1.51 11.76 2.75
N SER A 27 1.42 11.76 1.41
CA SER A 27 0.40 11.02 0.68
C SER A 27 0.62 9.52 0.79
N THR A 28 -0.46 8.74 0.69
CA THR A 28 -0.41 7.31 0.93
C THR A 28 -0.93 6.50 -0.25
N VAL A 29 -0.26 5.38 -0.51
CA VAL A 29 -0.65 4.43 -1.55
C VAL A 29 -0.77 3.06 -0.91
N ALA A 30 -1.94 2.45 -1.02
CA ALA A 30 -2.17 1.08 -0.58
C ALA A 30 -2.07 0.13 -1.76
N VAL A 31 -1.58 -1.06 -1.49
CA VAL A 31 -1.73 -2.20 -2.40
C VAL A 31 -2.59 -3.23 -1.67
N TYR A 32 -3.36 -4.00 -2.42
CA TYR A 32 -4.25 -4.95 -1.78
C TYR A 32 -4.50 -6.16 -2.67
N THR A 33 -4.74 -7.29 -2.03
CA THR A 33 -5.22 -8.47 -2.72
C THR A 33 -6.74 -8.42 -2.78
N HIS A 34 -7.32 -9.23 -3.62
CA HIS A 34 -8.75 -9.21 -3.89
C HIS A 34 -9.58 -9.37 -2.61
N VAL A 35 -9.15 -10.25 -1.72
CA VAL A 35 -9.87 -10.52 -0.46
C VAL A 35 -9.85 -9.32 0.48
N ASP A 36 -8.84 -8.45 0.37
CA ASP A 36 -8.72 -7.26 1.21
C ASP A 36 -9.29 -6.00 0.57
N ARG A 37 -10.01 -6.14 -0.54
CA ARG A 37 -10.50 -4.98 -1.31
C ARG A 37 -11.26 -3.96 -0.48
N GLY A 38 -12.04 -4.41 0.49
CA GLY A 38 -12.81 -3.53 1.36
C GLY A 38 -12.15 -3.23 2.69
N ALA A 39 -10.89 -3.61 2.87
CA ALA A 39 -10.21 -3.45 4.15
C ALA A 39 -9.99 -1.98 4.50
N LEU A 40 -9.86 -1.70 5.79
CA LEU A 40 -9.75 -0.33 6.29
C LEU A 40 -8.55 0.40 5.72
N HIS A 41 -7.37 -0.27 5.63
CA HIS A 41 -6.17 0.38 5.11
C HIS A 41 -6.33 0.80 3.65
N VAL A 42 -7.10 0.02 2.87
CA VAL A 42 -7.36 0.33 1.47
C VAL A 42 -8.24 1.56 1.35
N ARG A 43 -9.27 1.63 2.19
CA ARG A 43 -10.21 2.75 2.19
C ARG A 43 -9.59 4.03 2.74
N TYR A 44 -8.64 3.89 3.64
CA TYR A 44 -7.97 5.03 4.28
C TYR A 44 -6.94 5.70 3.39
N ALA A 45 -6.23 4.93 2.55
CA ALA A 45 -5.18 5.45 1.69
C ALA A 45 -5.75 6.39 0.62
N GLU A 46 -4.93 7.32 0.17
CA GLU A 46 -5.34 8.25 -0.88
C GLU A 46 -5.40 7.60 -2.25
N GLU A 47 -4.56 6.58 -2.50
CA GLU A 47 -4.58 5.78 -3.72
C GLU A 47 -4.50 4.32 -3.33
N ALA A 48 -5.10 3.44 -4.13
CA ALA A 48 -5.07 2.01 -3.86
C ALA A 48 -5.05 1.22 -5.16
N TYR A 49 -4.27 0.16 -5.19
CA TYR A 49 -4.08 -0.68 -6.38
C TYR A 49 -4.17 -2.15 -6.02
N CYS A 50 -4.95 -2.90 -6.80
CA CYS A 50 -5.07 -4.34 -6.63
C CYS A 50 -3.83 -5.03 -7.21
N ILE A 51 -3.25 -5.96 -6.45
CA ILE A 51 -2.06 -6.69 -6.90
C ILE A 51 -2.33 -8.18 -7.10
N SER A 52 -3.59 -8.62 -6.98
CA SER A 52 -3.93 -10.02 -7.23
C SER A 52 -3.92 -10.33 -8.72
N SER A 53 -3.36 -11.48 -9.09
CA SER A 53 -3.40 -11.98 -10.46
C SER A 53 -4.71 -12.73 -10.73
N SER A 54 -5.40 -13.17 -9.67
CA SER A 54 -6.70 -13.86 -9.75
C SER A 54 -7.42 -13.64 -8.42
N PRO A 55 -8.73 -13.93 -8.34
CA PRO A 55 -9.47 -13.75 -7.09
C PRO A 55 -8.93 -14.59 -5.93
N GLU A 56 -8.27 -15.71 -6.21
CA GLU A 56 -7.70 -16.59 -5.20
C GLU A 56 -6.30 -16.18 -4.77
N ASP A 57 -5.68 -15.25 -5.48
CA ASP A 57 -4.31 -14.82 -5.19
C ASP A 57 -4.32 -13.88 -3.99
N THR A 58 -3.76 -14.34 -2.87
CA THR A 58 -3.70 -13.58 -1.62
C THR A 58 -2.28 -13.12 -1.29
N SER A 59 -1.34 -13.26 -2.22
CA SER A 59 0.05 -12.96 -1.96
C SER A 59 0.35 -11.45 -2.06
N TYR A 60 1.04 -10.94 -1.05
CA TYR A 60 1.60 -9.59 -1.06
C TYR A 60 3.06 -9.57 -1.51
N LEU A 61 3.62 -10.74 -1.84
CA LEU A 61 5.00 -10.84 -2.30
C LEU A 61 5.02 -10.69 -3.81
N LYS A 62 4.94 -9.44 -4.26
CA LYS A 62 4.87 -9.08 -5.68
C LYS A 62 5.86 -7.94 -5.97
N PRO A 63 7.18 -8.18 -5.81
CA PRO A 63 8.15 -7.08 -5.85
C PRO A 63 8.12 -6.29 -7.16
N GLU A 64 8.02 -6.98 -8.29
CA GLU A 64 8.04 -6.28 -9.58
C GLU A 64 6.82 -5.40 -9.78
N LEU A 65 5.64 -5.90 -9.39
CA LEU A 65 4.42 -5.15 -9.53
C LEU A 65 4.39 -3.96 -8.56
N ILE A 66 4.85 -4.17 -7.33
CA ILE A 66 4.93 -3.10 -6.34
C ILE A 66 5.88 -2.01 -6.81
N LEU A 67 7.05 -2.40 -7.37
CA LEU A 67 7.98 -1.43 -7.94
C LEU A 67 7.33 -0.63 -9.08
N ALA A 68 6.58 -1.30 -9.93
CA ALA A 68 5.90 -0.63 -11.04
C ALA A 68 4.89 0.40 -10.53
N ILE A 69 4.12 0.04 -9.50
CA ILE A 69 3.15 0.95 -8.90
C ILE A 69 3.86 2.12 -8.23
N ALA A 70 4.96 1.86 -7.54
CA ALA A 70 5.75 2.92 -6.90
C ALA A 70 6.28 3.91 -7.94
N LYS A 71 6.78 3.43 -9.06
CA LYS A 71 7.24 4.28 -10.15
C LYS A 71 6.10 5.11 -10.74
N LYS A 72 4.97 4.47 -10.98
CA LYS A 72 3.81 5.14 -11.56
C LYS A 72 3.29 6.26 -10.66
N THR A 73 3.29 6.04 -9.35
CA THR A 73 2.73 6.97 -8.38
C THR A 73 3.74 7.97 -7.84
N GLY A 74 5.03 7.70 -8.03
CA GLY A 74 6.09 8.52 -7.45
C GLY A 74 6.32 8.25 -5.98
N ALA A 75 5.86 7.11 -5.47
CA ALA A 75 5.93 6.78 -4.05
C ALA A 75 7.24 6.09 -3.68
N ALA A 76 7.71 6.35 -2.46
CA ALA A 76 8.74 5.53 -1.84
C ALA A 76 8.06 4.29 -1.25
N ILE A 77 8.77 3.17 -1.20
CA ILE A 77 8.20 1.92 -0.71
C ILE A 77 8.59 1.72 0.75
N HIS A 78 7.59 1.41 1.57
CA HIS A 78 7.76 0.97 2.96
C HIS A 78 7.30 -0.48 3.04
N PRO A 79 8.16 -1.41 3.46
CA PRO A 79 7.77 -2.83 3.48
C PRO A 79 6.74 -3.17 4.55
N GLY A 80 6.54 -2.31 5.54
CA GLY A 80 5.57 -2.55 6.59
C GLY A 80 6.10 -3.37 7.74
N SER A 81 7.39 -3.70 7.76
CA SER A 81 7.99 -4.47 8.84
C SER A 81 9.05 -3.65 9.56
N GLY A 82 9.14 -3.86 10.84
CA GLY A 82 10.19 -3.36 11.68
C GLY A 82 10.39 -1.91 11.80
#